data_928a57be8c121e00630e6ee16bbf91df
#
_entry.id   928a57be8c121e00630e6ee16bbf91df
#
_cell.length_a   1.000
_cell.length_b   1.000
_cell.length_c   1.000
_cell.angle_alpha   90.00
_cell.angle_beta   90.00
_cell.angle_gamma   90.00
#
_symmetry.space_group_name_H-M   'P 1'
#
loop_
_entity.id
_entity.type
_entity.pdbx_description
1 polymer ?
#
loop_
_entity_poly.entity_id
_entity_poly.type
_entity_poly.pdbx_seq_one_letter_code
_entity_poly.pdbx_strand_id
1 'polypeptide(L)'
;DKAESRGLGDVYKRQKRRSSSPNTERIDHIFDSINFKNKDFNLYYGDLADGSNIFKLINSIKPSEVYNLAAQSHVKISFDIPEYTADVDGLGTLRLLECMRTLDMLETTRFYQASTSELYGKVQEVPQTETTPFYPRSPYGVAKLFSFWTVKNYREAYGLHGSNGILFNHESPWRGDEFVTQKIVKGVVDVVANRKDRISLGNLEAKRDW
;
A
#
# COMPACT_ATOMS: atom_id res chain seq x y z
N ASP A 1 -8.77 -21.01 16.64
CA ASP A 1 -7.46 -21.15 17.27
C ASP A 1 -6.28 -20.76 16.38
N LYS A 2 -6.56 -20.31 15.15
CA LYS A 2 -5.54 -19.69 14.30
C LYS A 2 -5.32 -18.19 14.61
N ALA A 3 -6.12 -17.61 15.47
CA ALA A 3 -6.01 -16.20 15.83
C ALA A 3 -4.94 -15.93 16.90
N GLU A 4 -4.57 -16.92 17.69
CA GLU A 4 -3.56 -16.77 18.75
C GLU A 4 -2.12 -16.91 18.24
N SER A 5 -1.90 -17.47 17.05
CA SER A 5 -0.57 -17.64 16.45
C SER A 5 -0.06 -16.40 15.69
N ARG A 6 -0.86 -15.35 15.58
CA ARG A 6 -0.58 -14.17 14.76
C ARG A 6 0.56 -13.25 15.27
N GLY A 7 1.48 -13.76 15.99
CA GLY A 7 2.68 -13.05 16.43
C GLY A 7 3.90 -13.95 16.60
N LEU A 8 3.72 -15.25 16.65
CA LEU A 8 4.78 -16.19 16.95
C LEU A 8 4.62 -17.47 16.10
N GLY A 9 4.99 -17.40 14.84
CA GLY A 9 5.05 -18.58 13.98
C GLY A 9 4.42 -18.45 12.60
N ASP A 10 3.86 -17.30 12.23
CA ASP A 10 3.37 -17.07 10.88
C ASP A 10 4.52 -16.83 9.90
N VAL A 11 4.46 -17.52 8.76
CA VAL A 11 5.47 -17.36 7.71
C VAL A 11 5.06 -16.22 6.79
N TYR A 12 5.81 -15.12 6.83
CA TYR A 12 5.59 -13.94 6.01
C TYR A 12 6.28 -14.08 4.65
N LYS A 13 5.51 -13.90 3.58
CA LYS A 13 6.00 -13.83 2.20
C LYS A 13 5.81 -12.40 1.71
N ARG A 14 6.91 -11.67 1.51
CA ARG A 14 6.86 -10.30 1.05
C ARG A 14 7.38 -10.18 -0.37
N GLN A 15 6.69 -9.38 -1.17
CA GLN A 15 7.11 -9.03 -2.52
C GLN A 15 7.85 -7.70 -2.51
N LYS A 16 8.93 -7.62 -3.30
CA LYS A 16 9.62 -6.38 -3.64
C LYS A 16 9.80 -6.25 -5.15
N ARG A 17 9.72 -5.02 -5.66
CA ARG A 17 10.02 -4.75 -7.06
C ARG A 17 11.53 -4.79 -7.30
N ARG A 18 11.96 -5.29 -8.46
CA ARG A 18 13.35 -5.15 -8.91
C ARG A 18 13.68 -3.69 -9.18
N SER A 19 14.83 -3.25 -8.69
CA SER A 19 15.37 -1.92 -8.93
C SER A 19 16.87 -2.01 -9.12
N SER A 20 17.45 -1.10 -9.89
CA SER A 20 18.90 -0.94 -10.02
C SER A 20 19.55 -0.40 -8.74
N SER A 21 18.76 0.23 -7.87
CA SER A 21 19.20 0.72 -6.56
C SER A 21 18.60 -0.15 -5.43
N PRO A 22 19.27 -0.27 -4.28
CA PRO A 22 18.70 -0.89 -3.09
C PRO A 22 17.37 -0.25 -2.73
N ASN A 23 16.37 -1.07 -2.36
CA ASN A 23 15.03 -0.60 -1.99
C ASN A 23 14.47 -1.38 -0.80
N THR A 24 15.35 -1.93 0.03
CA THR A 24 15.02 -2.77 1.19
C THR A 24 15.36 -2.13 2.53
N GLU A 25 15.93 -0.94 2.57
CA GLU A 25 16.41 -0.25 3.78
C GLU A 25 15.42 -0.29 4.95
N ARG A 26 14.10 -0.18 4.66
CA ARG A 26 13.05 -0.24 5.70
C ARG A 26 12.83 -1.63 6.30
N ILE A 27 13.43 -2.66 5.73
CA ILE A 27 13.28 -4.05 6.18
C ILE A 27 14.61 -4.76 6.38
N ASP A 28 15.75 -4.11 6.09
CA ASP A 28 17.08 -4.72 6.22
C ASP A 28 17.35 -5.13 7.67
N HIS A 29 16.90 -4.33 8.64
CA HIS A 29 17.00 -4.66 10.06
C HIS A 29 16.30 -5.97 10.46
N ILE A 30 15.31 -6.43 9.66
CA ILE A 30 14.64 -7.72 9.87
C ILE A 30 15.57 -8.88 9.46
N PHE A 31 16.39 -8.68 8.42
CA PHE A 31 17.34 -9.69 7.96
C PHE A 31 18.58 -9.75 8.85
N ASP A 32 19.01 -8.60 9.39
CA ASP A 32 20.23 -8.48 10.20
C ASP A 32 20.01 -8.88 11.67
N SER A 33 18.76 -8.97 12.12
CA SER A 33 18.48 -9.36 13.49
C SER A 33 18.77 -10.85 13.72
N ILE A 34 19.71 -11.13 14.65
CA ILE A 34 20.19 -12.47 15.04
C ILE A 34 19.04 -13.39 15.50
N ASN A 35 17.91 -12.82 15.90
CA ASN A 35 16.72 -13.53 16.38
C ASN A 35 15.79 -13.99 15.25
N PHE A 36 15.90 -13.43 14.04
CA PHE A 36 15.19 -13.88 12.87
C PHE A 36 16.03 -14.92 12.11
N LYS A 37 16.22 -16.09 12.70
CA LYS A 37 16.69 -17.25 11.94
C LYS A 37 15.60 -17.73 10.97
N ASN A 38 15.24 -16.86 10.03
CA ASN A 38 15.07 -17.10 8.61
C ASN A 38 14.07 -18.14 8.10
N LYS A 39 13.18 -18.73 8.90
CA LYS A 39 12.13 -19.58 8.35
C LYS A 39 10.82 -18.84 8.14
N ASP A 40 10.64 -17.71 8.86
CA ASP A 40 9.32 -17.05 8.97
C ASP A 40 9.17 -15.80 8.09
N PHE A 41 10.26 -15.28 7.51
CA PHE A 41 10.23 -14.14 6.60
C PHE A 41 10.95 -14.46 5.29
N ASN A 42 10.21 -14.42 4.17
CA ASN A 42 10.75 -14.69 2.85
C ASN A 42 10.47 -13.52 1.90
N LEU A 43 11.47 -13.10 1.14
CA LEU A 43 11.39 -11.98 0.22
C LEU A 43 11.48 -12.46 -1.22
N TYR A 44 10.47 -12.11 -2.04
CA TYR A 44 10.38 -12.47 -3.44
C TYR A 44 10.42 -11.22 -4.33
N TYR A 45 10.93 -11.39 -5.53
CA TYR A 45 10.81 -10.36 -6.57
C TYR A 45 9.45 -10.47 -7.26
N GLY A 46 8.73 -9.34 -7.30
CA GLY A 46 7.45 -9.27 -7.98
C GLY A 46 7.09 -7.84 -8.36
N ASP A 47 6.25 -7.69 -9.38
CA ASP A 47 5.72 -6.41 -9.81
C ASP A 47 4.23 -6.53 -10.11
N LEU A 48 3.41 -5.58 -9.64
CA LEU A 48 1.97 -5.56 -9.93
C LEU A 48 1.65 -5.31 -11.41
N ALA A 49 2.61 -4.75 -12.16
CA ALA A 49 2.49 -4.62 -13.61
C ALA A 49 2.74 -5.95 -14.37
N ASP A 50 3.33 -6.97 -13.72
CA ASP A 50 3.63 -8.26 -14.33
C ASP A 50 2.70 -9.38 -13.83
N GLY A 51 1.59 -9.58 -14.55
CA GLY A 51 0.59 -10.61 -14.20
C GLY A 51 1.15 -12.03 -14.22
N SER A 52 2.09 -12.34 -15.07
CA SER A 52 2.70 -13.68 -15.14
C SER A 52 3.58 -13.96 -13.92
N ASN A 53 4.29 -12.96 -13.44
CA ASN A 53 5.09 -13.05 -12.23
C ASN A 53 4.18 -13.19 -10.99
N ILE A 54 3.12 -12.38 -10.89
CA ILE A 54 2.11 -12.48 -9.81
C ILE A 54 1.53 -13.89 -9.77
N PHE A 55 1.10 -14.43 -10.93
CA PHE A 55 0.54 -15.78 -11.01
C PHE A 55 1.50 -16.84 -10.48
N LYS A 56 2.77 -16.80 -10.92
CA LYS A 56 3.80 -17.74 -10.44
C LYS A 56 4.00 -17.65 -8.93
N LEU A 57 4.06 -16.44 -8.37
CA LEU A 57 4.24 -16.24 -6.94
C LEU A 57 3.06 -16.75 -6.13
N ILE A 58 1.85 -16.35 -6.46
CA ILE A 58 0.64 -16.76 -5.74
C ILE A 58 0.45 -18.27 -5.81
N ASN A 59 0.65 -18.88 -7.01
CA ASN A 59 0.54 -20.32 -7.19
C ASN A 59 1.58 -21.12 -6.39
N SER A 60 2.81 -20.58 -6.27
CA SER A 60 3.86 -21.27 -5.50
C SER A 60 3.71 -21.11 -4.00
N ILE A 61 3.21 -19.96 -3.54
CA ILE A 61 3.07 -19.61 -2.12
C ILE A 61 1.74 -20.15 -1.55
N LYS A 62 0.66 -20.05 -2.32
CA LYS A 62 -0.72 -20.38 -1.91
C LYS A 62 -1.06 -19.76 -0.54
N PRO A 63 -0.99 -18.42 -0.43
CA PRO A 63 -1.16 -17.74 0.84
C PRO A 63 -2.59 -17.90 1.38
N SER A 64 -2.75 -17.94 2.69
CA SER A 64 -4.07 -17.85 3.37
C SER A 64 -4.55 -16.40 3.52
N GLU A 65 -3.63 -15.44 3.45
CA GLU A 65 -3.94 -14.02 3.51
C GLU A 65 -3.06 -13.23 2.53
N VAL A 66 -3.64 -12.27 1.84
CA VAL A 66 -2.95 -11.35 0.93
C VAL A 66 -3.22 -9.92 1.34
N TYR A 67 -2.17 -9.18 1.64
CA TYR A 67 -2.22 -7.74 1.94
C TYR A 67 -1.63 -6.95 0.78
N ASN A 68 -2.49 -6.37 -0.05
CA ASN A 68 -2.04 -5.52 -1.15
C ASN A 68 -1.77 -4.09 -0.63
N LEU A 69 -0.52 -3.84 -0.28
CA LEU A 69 -0.02 -2.52 0.16
C LEU A 69 0.79 -1.82 -0.95
N ALA A 70 1.00 -2.50 -2.08
CA ALA A 70 1.80 -1.97 -3.17
C ALA A 70 1.04 -0.90 -3.95
N ALA A 71 1.71 0.20 -4.24
CA ALA A 71 1.17 1.32 -5.02
C ALA A 71 2.28 2.27 -5.49
N GLN A 72 1.98 3.03 -6.53
CA GLN A 72 2.59 4.34 -6.77
C GLN A 72 1.82 5.34 -5.90
N SER A 73 2.25 5.56 -4.66
CA SER A 73 1.45 6.24 -3.61
C SER A 73 1.62 7.76 -3.54
N HIS A 74 2.45 8.36 -4.39
CA HIS A 74 2.70 9.80 -4.37
C HIS A 74 1.71 10.53 -5.28
N VAL A 75 0.74 11.25 -4.69
CA VAL A 75 -0.35 11.92 -5.39
C VAL A 75 0.14 12.86 -6.49
N LYS A 76 1.14 13.72 -6.22
CA LYS A 76 1.67 14.65 -7.22
C LYS A 76 2.27 13.92 -8.41
N ILE A 77 3.08 12.87 -8.17
CA ILE A 77 3.72 12.08 -9.22
C ILE A 77 2.68 11.39 -10.11
N SER A 78 1.49 11.06 -9.59
CA SER A 78 0.43 10.45 -10.40
C SER A 78 -0.04 11.32 -11.57
N PHE A 79 0.12 12.65 -11.48
CA PHE A 79 -0.17 13.56 -12.59
C PHE A 79 0.90 13.51 -13.70
N ASP A 80 2.14 13.19 -13.34
CA ASP A 80 3.26 13.09 -14.28
C ASP A 80 3.29 11.72 -14.98
N ILE A 81 2.83 10.65 -14.30
CA ILE A 81 2.83 9.26 -14.80
C ILE A 81 1.47 8.58 -14.58
N PRO A 82 0.36 9.12 -15.14
CA PRO A 82 -0.99 8.64 -14.86
C PRO A 82 -1.24 7.20 -15.34
N GLU A 83 -0.71 6.81 -16.49
CA GLU A 83 -0.88 5.46 -17.04
C GLU A 83 -0.20 4.40 -16.14
N TYR A 84 1.03 4.63 -15.73
CA TYR A 84 1.73 3.75 -14.80
C TYR A 84 0.99 3.65 -13.45
N THR A 85 0.49 4.77 -12.95
CA THR A 85 -0.30 4.81 -11.72
C THR A 85 -1.58 3.98 -11.87
N ALA A 86 -2.30 4.12 -12.97
CA ALA A 86 -3.50 3.32 -13.24
C ALA A 86 -3.20 1.83 -13.37
N ASP A 87 -2.11 1.48 -14.06
CA ASP A 87 -1.68 0.10 -14.26
C ASP A 87 -1.30 -0.59 -12.96
N VAL A 88 -0.47 0.04 -12.13
CA VAL A 88 -0.02 -0.54 -10.85
C VAL A 88 -1.12 -0.50 -9.81
N ASP A 89 -1.74 0.65 -9.58
CA ASP A 89 -2.66 0.86 -8.45
C ASP A 89 -4.07 0.33 -8.75
N GLY A 90 -4.50 0.39 -10.00
CA GLY A 90 -5.80 -0.12 -10.45
C GLY A 90 -5.71 -1.56 -10.94
N LEU A 91 -5.12 -1.75 -12.11
CA LEU A 91 -5.05 -3.07 -12.76
C LEU A 91 -4.22 -4.08 -11.96
N GLY A 92 -3.22 -3.64 -11.19
CA GLY A 92 -2.46 -4.50 -10.31
C GLY A 92 -3.32 -5.22 -9.28
N THR A 93 -4.32 -4.53 -8.71
CA THR A 93 -5.31 -5.15 -7.81
C THR A 93 -6.16 -6.18 -8.55
N LEU A 94 -6.64 -5.84 -9.75
CA LEU A 94 -7.41 -6.78 -10.58
C LEU A 94 -6.59 -8.02 -10.93
N ARG A 95 -5.30 -7.88 -11.28
CA ARG A 95 -4.41 -9.02 -11.56
C ARG A 95 -4.27 -9.96 -10.37
N LEU A 96 -4.14 -9.43 -9.16
CA LEU A 96 -4.11 -10.25 -7.94
C LEU A 96 -5.42 -11.03 -7.75
N LEU A 97 -6.55 -10.38 -7.88
CA LEU A 97 -7.86 -10.99 -7.70
C LEU A 97 -8.16 -12.03 -8.78
N GLU A 98 -7.86 -11.76 -10.05
CA GLU A 98 -7.99 -12.72 -11.14
C GLU A 98 -7.06 -13.91 -10.98
N CYS A 99 -5.85 -13.68 -10.49
CA CYS A 99 -4.93 -14.78 -10.16
C CYS A 99 -5.53 -15.69 -9.08
N MET A 100 -6.04 -15.11 -7.98
CA MET A 100 -6.68 -15.88 -6.91
C MET A 100 -7.92 -16.63 -7.42
N ARG A 101 -8.73 -16.00 -8.27
CA ARG A 101 -9.91 -16.62 -8.87
C ARG A 101 -9.51 -17.81 -9.77
N THR A 102 -8.52 -17.62 -10.64
CA THR A 102 -8.04 -18.66 -11.56
C THR A 102 -7.42 -19.86 -10.84
N LEU A 103 -6.89 -19.64 -9.65
CA LEU A 103 -6.28 -20.67 -8.80
C LEU A 103 -7.26 -21.28 -7.78
N ASP A 104 -8.56 -21.00 -7.89
CA ASP A 104 -9.61 -21.46 -6.97
C ASP A 104 -9.32 -21.13 -5.49
N MET A 105 -8.77 -19.93 -5.23
CA MET A 105 -8.33 -19.51 -3.90
C MET A 105 -9.29 -18.55 -3.20
N LEU A 106 -10.40 -18.13 -3.84
CA LEU A 106 -11.27 -17.08 -3.31
C LEU A 106 -11.95 -17.44 -1.99
N GLU A 107 -12.27 -18.72 -1.77
CA GLU A 107 -12.88 -19.19 -0.53
C GLU A 107 -11.85 -19.41 0.60
N THR A 108 -10.60 -19.66 0.26
CA THR A 108 -9.55 -20.08 1.20
C THR A 108 -8.58 -18.96 1.57
N THR A 109 -8.52 -17.89 0.75
CA THR A 109 -7.58 -16.77 0.92
C THR A 109 -8.34 -15.49 1.26
N ARG A 110 -7.96 -14.83 2.34
CA ARG A 110 -8.46 -13.49 2.69
C ARG A 110 -7.65 -12.43 1.97
N PHE A 111 -8.34 -11.40 1.47
CA PHE A 111 -7.70 -10.31 0.74
C PHE A 111 -7.93 -8.96 1.44
N TYR A 112 -6.86 -8.23 1.67
CA TYR A 112 -6.90 -6.85 2.15
C TYR A 112 -6.33 -5.90 1.11
N GLN A 113 -7.10 -4.89 0.73
CA GLN A 113 -6.68 -3.78 -0.13
C GLN A 113 -6.41 -2.55 0.70
N ALA A 114 -5.18 -2.05 0.66
CA ALA A 114 -4.89 -0.71 1.14
C ALA A 114 -5.51 0.31 0.20
N SER A 115 -6.66 0.83 0.61
CA SER A 115 -7.31 1.94 -0.05
C SER A 115 -6.86 3.26 0.58
N THR A 116 -7.54 4.38 0.36
CA THR A 116 -7.02 5.70 0.71
C THR A 116 -8.14 6.70 0.98
N SER A 117 -7.91 7.68 1.85
CA SER A 117 -8.79 8.84 2.01
C SER A 117 -8.89 9.72 0.74
N GLU A 118 -7.94 9.58 -0.20
CA GLU A 118 -7.99 10.27 -1.50
C GLU A 118 -9.19 9.84 -2.38
N LEU A 119 -9.91 8.76 -2.00
CA LEU A 119 -11.19 8.40 -2.62
C LEU A 119 -12.21 9.51 -2.42
N TYR A 120 -12.25 10.13 -1.24
CA TYR A 120 -13.19 11.21 -0.93
C TYR A 120 -12.88 12.48 -1.73
N GLY A 121 -11.60 12.80 -1.94
CA GLY A 121 -11.12 13.89 -2.79
C GLY A 121 -11.79 15.24 -2.51
N LYS A 122 -12.73 15.67 -3.37
CA LYS A 122 -13.62 16.80 -3.07
C LYS A 122 -14.72 16.33 -2.14
N VAL A 123 -14.47 16.44 -0.86
CA VAL A 123 -15.34 15.97 0.23
C VAL A 123 -16.77 16.42 0.04
N GLN A 124 -17.72 15.48 0.07
CA GLN A 124 -19.15 15.73 -0.11
C GLN A 124 -19.88 15.84 1.25
N GLU A 125 -19.26 15.38 2.31
CA GLU A 125 -19.85 15.23 3.64
C GLU A 125 -18.77 15.38 4.72
N VAL A 126 -19.11 16.01 5.86
CA VAL A 126 -18.19 16.18 7.00
C VAL A 126 -18.95 15.88 8.30
N PRO A 127 -18.49 14.92 9.11
CA PRO A 127 -17.34 14.02 8.88
C PRO A 127 -17.62 13.00 7.77
N GLN A 128 -16.56 12.45 7.17
CA GLN A 128 -16.68 11.35 6.20
C GLN A 128 -17.02 10.04 6.95
N THR A 129 -17.76 9.20 6.25
CA THR A 129 -18.12 7.84 6.66
C THR A 129 -17.89 6.88 5.50
N GLU A 130 -18.09 5.58 5.71
CA GLU A 130 -17.98 4.58 4.65
C GLU A 130 -19.06 4.71 3.57
N THR A 131 -20.12 5.49 3.84
CA THR A 131 -21.21 5.77 2.91
C THR A 131 -21.08 7.11 2.21
N THR A 132 -20.14 7.96 2.62
CA THR A 132 -19.87 9.25 1.99
C THR A 132 -19.48 9.03 0.52
N PRO A 133 -20.11 9.73 -0.44
CA PRO A 133 -19.79 9.57 -1.86
C PRO A 133 -18.33 9.92 -2.16
N PHE A 134 -17.69 9.08 -2.96
CA PHE A 134 -16.33 9.32 -3.42
C PHE A 134 -16.29 10.31 -4.58
N TYR A 135 -15.32 11.23 -4.53
CA TYR A 135 -15.08 12.21 -5.58
C TYR A 135 -13.57 12.47 -5.75
N PRO A 136 -12.80 11.48 -6.24
CA PRO A 136 -11.34 11.58 -6.33
C PRO A 136 -10.90 12.76 -7.21
N ARG A 137 -9.77 13.36 -6.87
CA ARG A 137 -9.23 14.57 -7.53
C ARG A 137 -7.82 14.39 -8.09
N SER A 138 -7.35 13.14 -8.17
CA SER A 138 -6.04 12.81 -8.71
C SER A 138 -6.08 11.48 -9.47
N PRO A 139 -5.17 11.25 -10.44
CA PRO A 139 -5.05 9.94 -11.10
C PRO A 139 -4.82 8.81 -10.09
N TYR A 140 -4.06 9.06 -9.01
CA TYR A 140 -3.90 8.12 -7.90
C TYR A 140 -5.25 7.78 -7.25
N GLY A 141 -6.04 8.79 -6.87
CA GLY A 141 -7.35 8.58 -6.25
C GLY A 141 -8.30 7.80 -7.17
N VAL A 142 -8.30 8.10 -8.47
CA VAL A 142 -9.11 7.37 -9.47
C VAL A 142 -8.68 5.92 -9.59
N ALA A 143 -7.38 5.64 -9.67
CA ALA A 143 -6.85 4.28 -9.73
C ALA A 143 -7.20 3.47 -8.46
N LYS A 144 -7.07 4.08 -7.29
CA LYS A 144 -7.46 3.47 -6.02
C LYS A 144 -8.99 3.27 -5.90
N LEU A 145 -9.79 4.15 -6.50
CA LEU A 145 -11.24 3.98 -6.58
C LEU A 145 -11.62 2.76 -7.43
N PHE A 146 -10.96 2.57 -8.56
CA PHE A 146 -11.12 1.36 -9.36
C PHE A 146 -10.82 0.10 -8.52
N SER A 147 -9.71 0.09 -7.79
CA SER A 147 -9.33 -1.04 -6.92
C SER A 147 -10.36 -1.29 -5.81
N PHE A 148 -10.86 -0.23 -5.17
CA PHE A 148 -11.89 -0.30 -4.13
C PHE A 148 -13.15 -1.00 -4.65
N TRP A 149 -13.67 -0.55 -5.80
CA TRP A 149 -14.86 -1.12 -6.39
C TRP A 149 -14.63 -2.53 -6.94
N THR A 150 -13.43 -2.82 -7.45
CA THR A 150 -13.07 -4.17 -7.91
C THR A 150 -13.12 -5.17 -6.74
N VAL A 151 -12.54 -4.84 -5.59
CA VAL A 151 -12.61 -5.71 -4.39
C VAL A 151 -14.07 -5.90 -3.94
N LYS A 152 -14.85 -4.82 -3.92
CA LYS A 152 -16.28 -4.90 -3.57
C LYS A 152 -17.04 -5.79 -4.54
N ASN A 153 -16.80 -5.64 -5.84
CA ASN A 153 -17.42 -6.47 -6.87
C ASN A 153 -17.07 -7.96 -6.70
N TYR A 154 -15.81 -8.28 -6.40
CA TYR A 154 -15.38 -9.68 -6.17
C TYR A 154 -16.01 -10.28 -4.91
N ARG A 155 -16.26 -9.49 -3.87
CA ARG A 155 -17.02 -9.94 -2.70
C ARG A 155 -18.45 -10.31 -3.06
N GLU A 156 -19.10 -9.47 -3.86
CA GLU A 156 -20.51 -9.62 -4.22
C GLU A 156 -20.72 -10.70 -5.29
N ALA A 157 -19.83 -10.77 -6.28
CA ALA A 157 -19.96 -11.68 -7.41
C ALA A 157 -19.40 -13.09 -7.15
N TYR A 158 -18.34 -13.20 -6.35
CA TYR A 158 -17.58 -14.45 -6.18
C TYR A 158 -17.41 -14.90 -4.71
N GLY A 159 -18.02 -14.20 -3.76
CA GLY A 159 -17.91 -14.56 -2.34
C GLY A 159 -16.53 -14.36 -1.70
N LEU A 160 -15.64 -13.58 -2.34
CA LEU A 160 -14.32 -13.29 -1.79
C LEU A 160 -14.40 -12.67 -0.39
N HIS A 161 -13.64 -13.21 0.58
CA HIS A 161 -13.37 -12.45 1.80
C HIS A 161 -12.37 -11.32 1.54
N GLY A 162 -12.86 -10.20 1.01
CA GLY A 162 -12.06 -9.03 0.65
C GLY A 162 -12.43 -7.81 1.50
N SER A 163 -11.44 -7.10 2.04
CA SER A 163 -11.62 -5.87 2.82
C SER A 163 -10.86 -4.71 2.19
N ASN A 164 -11.50 -3.53 2.18
CA ASN A 164 -10.87 -2.27 1.81
C ASN A 164 -10.60 -1.45 3.08
N GLY A 165 -9.35 -1.16 3.38
CA GLY A 165 -8.99 -0.21 4.44
C GLY A 165 -8.88 1.20 3.87
N ILE A 166 -9.79 2.10 4.25
CA ILE A 166 -9.71 3.51 3.84
C ILE A 166 -8.72 4.21 4.76
N LEU A 167 -7.46 4.22 4.33
CA LEU A 167 -6.36 4.76 5.13
C LEU A 167 -6.29 6.27 4.99
N PHE A 168 -6.35 6.96 6.11
CA PHE A 168 -6.03 8.37 6.23
C PHE A 168 -4.51 8.56 6.37
N ASN A 169 -4.04 9.78 6.65
CA ASN A 169 -2.62 10.00 6.83
C ASN A 169 -2.12 9.22 8.05
N HIS A 170 -1.00 8.56 7.91
CA HIS A 170 -0.34 7.83 8.99
C HIS A 170 1.17 8.00 8.87
N GLU A 171 1.83 8.09 9.98
CA GLU A 171 3.24 8.46 10.08
C GLU A 171 4.04 7.42 10.85
N SER A 172 5.34 7.39 10.58
CA SER A 172 6.31 6.59 11.31
C SER A 172 7.72 7.16 11.15
N PRO A 173 8.70 6.72 11.94
CA PRO A 173 10.12 7.06 11.70
C PRO A 173 10.62 6.68 10.30
N TRP A 174 9.95 5.75 9.63
CA TRP A 174 10.27 5.25 8.28
C TRP A 174 9.52 5.95 7.16
N ARG A 175 8.80 7.04 7.47
CA ARG A 175 8.12 7.84 6.46
C ARG A 175 9.13 8.45 5.48
N GLY A 176 8.80 8.53 4.19
CA GLY A 176 9.66 9.12 3.17
C GLY A 176 9.93 10.62 3.42
N ASP A 177 11.10 11.09 3.05
CA ASP A 177 11.59 12.45 3.30
C ASP A 177 10.79 13.53 2.58
N GLU A 178 10.13 13.17 1.49
CA GLU A 178 9.26 14.06 0.70
C GLU A 178 7.93 14.37 1.39
N PHE A 179 7.56 13.60 2.40
CA PHE A 179 6.32 13.84 3.15
C PHE A 179 6.51 14.88 4.25
N VAL A 180 5.44 15.64 4.50
CA VAL A 180 5.50 16.86 5.32
C VAL A 180 6.09 16.64 6.70
N THR A 181 5.74 15.57 7.39
CA THR A 181 6.18 15.30 8.76
C THR A 181 7.69 15.06 8.82
N GLN A 182 8.23 14.18 7.96
CA GLN A 182 9.68 13.96 7.88
C GLN A 182 10.42 15.21 7.39
N LYS A 183 9.85 15.93 6.44
CA LYS A 183 10.41 17.20 5.97
C LYS A 183 10.54 18.23 7.10
N ILE A 184 9.52 18.33 7.97
CA ILE A 184 9.54 19.21 9.13
C ILE A 184 10.60 18.74 10.12
N VAL A 185 10.57 17.48 10.54
CA VAL A 185 11.51 16.93 11.55
C VAL A 185 12.95 17.12 11.10
N LYS A 186 13.28 16.67 9.88
CA LYS A 186 14.64 16.84 9.34
C LYS A 186 15.02 18.31 9.18
N GLY A 187 14.08 19.13 8.71
CA GLY A 187 14.32 20.56 8.56
C GLY A 187 14.60 21.25 9.88
N VAL A 188 13.87 20.94 10.94
CA VAL A 188 14.14 21.46 12.30
C VAL A 188 15.53 21.05 12.78
N VAL A 189 15.89 19.76 12.63
CA VAL A 189 17.22 19.27 12.99
C VAL A 189 18.32 19.99 12.21
N ASP A 190 18.12 20.24 10.93
CA ASP A 190 19.07 20.97 10.09
C ASP A 190 19.25 22.43 10.54
N VAL A 191 18.16 23.10 10.90
CA VAL A 191 18.21 24.50 11.39
C VAL A 191 18.90 24.57 12.75
N VAL A 192 18.52 23.69 13.69
CA VAL A 192 19.16 23.64 15.03
C VAL A 192 20.65 23.32 14.95
N ALA A 193 21.05 22.48 14.00
CA ALA A 193 22.45 22.14 13.76
C ALA A 193 23.20 23.18 12.89
N ASN A 194 22.60 24.32 12.58
CA ASN A 194 23.15 25.39 11.71
C ASN A 194 23.56 24.89 10.31
N ARG A 195 22.86 23.85 9.79
CA ARG A 195 23.05 23.36 8.42
C ARG A 195 22.16 24.07 7.41
N LYS A 196 21.08 24.67 7.89
CA LYS A 196 20.14 25.50 7.11
C LYS A 196 19.64 26.67 7.95
N ASP A 197 19.29 27.77 7.30
CA ASP A 197 18.73 28.95 7.99
C ASP A 197 17.22 28.84 8.20
N ARG A 198 16.53 28.04 7.36
CA ARG A 198 15.07 27.93 7.37
C ARG A 198 14.56 26.65 6.72
N ILE A 199 13.30 26.33 6.99
CA ILE A 199 12.55 25.27 6.34
C ILE A 199 11.57 25.90 5.34
N SER A 200 11.54 25.40 4.10
CA SER A 200 10.54 25.79 3.11
C SER A 200 9.40 24.79 3.09
N LEU A 201 8.21 25.23 3.44
CA LEU A 201 6.97 24.44 3.39
C LEU A 201 6.03 25.00 2.32
N GLY A 202 5.05 24.22 1.89
CA GLY A 202 4.00 24.64 0.97
C GLY A 202 2.91 25.45 1.70
N ASN A 203 1.64 25.10 1.45
CA ASN A 203 0.51 25.75 2.10
C ASN A 203 0.47 25.42 3.60
N LEU A 204 0.71 26.43 4.43
CA LEU A 204 0.71 26.29 5.90
C LEU A 204 -0.69 26.12 6.49
N GLU A 205 -1.72 26.56 5.77
CA GLU A 205 -3.13 26.45 6.18
C GLU A 205 -3.76 25.08 5.82
N ALA A 206 -2.98 24.20 5.18
CA ALA A 206 -3.48 22.87 4.81
C ALA A 206 -3.78 22.04 6.06
N LYS A 207 -5.01 21.55 6.15
CA LYS A 207 -5.46 20.63 7.23
C LYS A 207 -5.36 19.20 6.76
N ARG A 208 -5.06 18.30 7.69
CA ARG A 208 -5.01 16.83 7.49
C ARG A 208 -5.61 16.13 8.70
N ASP A 209 -6.13 14.96 8.47
CA ASP A 209 -6.46 13.98 9.49
C ASP A 209 -5.31 12.97 9.63
N TRP A 210 -4.89 12.70 10.87
CA TRP A 210 -3.70 11.93 11.22
C TRP A 210 -4.06 10.71 12.07
#